data_9e0e721ee393a41541c2883d35baf4b1
#
_entry.id   9e0e721ee393a41541c2883d35baf4b1
#
_cell.length_a   1.000
_cell.length_b   1.000
_cell.length_c   1.000
_cell.angle_alpha   90.00
_cell.angle_beta   90.00
_cell.angle_gamma   90.00
#
_symmetry.space_group_name_H-M   'P 1'
#
loop_
_entity.id
_entity.type
_entity.pdbx_description
1 polymer ?
#
loop_
_entity_poly.entity_id
_entity_poly.type
_entity_poly.pdbx_seq_one_letter_code
_entity_poly.pdbx_strand_id
1 'polypeptide(L)'
;MTQIIDGKKISKEIKDELKEKVSALAAEGIEKCLAVIQVGADPASSVYVNNKKKACEYIGIRSLAYELPAETTEEELLELIRELNGRADVDGMIVQLPLPAQINEERVLLAIDPAKDVDGFHPMSVGNLSIGRPGFVSCTPAGIIQLLKRSGIEISGKECVVIGRSNIVGKPMGMLLLRENGTVTICHSRTKDLRQVCKRADILVVAIGKALFIDETYVKEGAVVIDVGIHRDENNKLCGDVDFERVAPHCSAITPVPGGVGPMTIAMLMSNCVFGPQ
;
A
#
# COMPACT_ATOMS: atom_id res chain seq x y z
N MET A 1 16.18 7.88 -22.40
CA MET A 1 16.16 8.47 -21.04
C MET A 1 15.15 7.68 -20.21
N THR A 2 15.51 7.34 -18.99
CA THR A 2 14.64 6.62 -18.05
C THR A 2 13.54 7.53 -17.53
N GLN A 3 12.30 7.11 -17.59
CA GLN A 3 11.17 7.82 -16.99
C GLN A 3 11.20 7.64 -15.46
N ILE A 4 11.19 8.74 -14.72
CA ILE A 4 11.00 8.70 -13.26
C ILE A 4 9.51 8.73 -12.96
N ILE A 5 9.02 7.67 -12.29
CA ILE A 5 7.61 7.55 -11.90
C ILE A 5 7.39 8.38 -10.63
N ASP A 6 6.83 9.57 -10.78
CA ASP A 6 6.61 10.51 -9.67
C ASP A 6 5.34 10.17 -8.88
N GLY A 7 5.51 9.37 -7.84
CA GLY A 7 4.41 8.99 -6.96
C GLY A 7 3.86 10.14 -6.12
N LYS A 8 4.64 11.18 -5.82
CA LYS A 8 4.13 12.38 -5.12
C LYS A 8 3.12 13.11 -6.00
N LYS A 9 3.46 13.32 -7.28
CA LYS A 9 2.58 13.97 -8.25
C LYS A 9 1.29 13.16 -8.43
N ILE A 10 1.39 11.86 -8.73
CA ILE A 10 0.24 10.98 -8.95
C ILE A 10 -0.64 10.86 -7.71
N SER A 11 -0.04 10.72 -6.52
CA SER A 11 -0.78 10.72 -5.24
C SER A 11 -1.54 12.03 -5.01
N LYS A 12 -0.97 13.18 -5.42
CA LYS A 12 -1.65 14.47 -5.31
C LYS A 12 -2.86 14.52 -6.26
N GLU A 13 -2.69 14.12 -7.51
CA GLU A 13 -3.77 14.08 -8.50
C GLU A 13 -4.95 13.23 -8.00
N ILE A 14 -4.68 12.01 -7.49
CA ILE A 14 -5.73 11.15 -6.92
C ILE A 14 -6.43 11.83 -5.74
N LYS A 15 -5.69 12.49 -4.85
CA LYS A 15 -6.30 13.19 -3.71
C LYS A 15 -7.12 14.42 -4.15
N ASP A 16 -6.73 15.10 -5.21
CA ASP A 16 -7.51 16.20 -5.79
C ASP A 16 -8.84 15.67 -6.36
N GLU A 17 -8.81 14.57 -7.10
CA GLU A 17 -10.02 13.88 -7.61
C GLU A 17 -10.94 13.41 -6.45
N LEU A 18 -10.34 12.84 -5.39
CA LEU A 18 -11.09 12.43 -4.20
C LEU A 18 -11.73 13.61 -3.47
N LYS A 19 -11.03 14.74 -3.38
CA LYS A 19 -11.56 15.97 -2.78
C LYS A 19 -12.82 16.47 -3.49
N GLU A 20 -12.81 16.46 -4.83
CA GLU A 20 -13.99 16.82 -5.62
C GLU A 20 -15.15 15.84 -5.35
N LYS A 21 -14.87 14.54 -5.31
CA LYS A 21 -15.86 13.52 -5.02
C LYS A 21 -16.46 13.66 -3.62
N VAL A 22 -15.62 13.89 -2.61
CA VAL A 22 -16.08 14.11 -1.22
C VAL A 22 -16.93 15.36 -1.10
N SER A 23 -16.54 16.44 -1.78
CA SER A 23 -17.34 17.67 -1.82
C SER A 23 -18.74 17.43 -2.43
N ALA A 24 -18.82 16.65 -3.49
CA ALA A 24 -20.10 16.28 -4.10
C ALA A 24 -20.96 15.43 -3.15
N LEU A 25 -20.38 14.44 -2.45
CA LEU A 25 -21.08 13.62 -1.46
C LEU A 25 -21.59 14.48 -0.29
N ALA A 26 -20.77 15.42 0.20
CA ALA A 26 -21.18 16.31 1.28
C ALA A 26 -22.36 17.23 0.89
N ALA A 27 -22.44 17.65 -0.39
CA ALA A 27 -23.59 18.39 -0.90
C ALA A 27 -24.88 17.57 -0.93
N GLU A 28 -24.77 16.23 -0.98
CA GLU A 28 -25.88 15.28 -0.86
C GLU A 28 -26.16 14.88 0.60
N GLY A 29 -25.46 15.46 1.57
CA GLY A 29 -25.59 15.13 2.99
C GLY A 29 -24.86 13.86 3.42
N ILE A 30 -23.94 13.34 2.60
CA ILE A 30 -23.16 12.14 2.89
C ILE A 30 -21.77 12.55 3.36
N GLU A 31 -21.48 12.34 4.64
CA GLU A 31 -20.18 12.55 5.23
C GLU A 31 -19.42 11.23 5.31
N LYS A 32 -18.14 11.25 4.95
CA LYS A 32 -17.24 10.10 5.06
C LYS A 32 -16.35 10.19 6.29
N CYS A 33 -16.08 9.05 6.94
CA CYS A 33 -15.32 9.01 8.18
C CYS A 33 -14.34 7.83 8.22
N LEU A 34 -13.08 8.12 8.53
CA LEU A 34 -12.03 7.14 8.79
C LEU A 34 -11.66 7.11 10.27
N ALA A 35 -11.75 5.96 10.92
CA ALA A 35 -11.20 5.71 12.24
C ALA A 35 -9.75 5.21 12.12
N VAL A 36 -8.84 5.86 12.84
CA VAL A 36 -7.42 5.49 12.90
C VAL A 36 -7.06 5.17 14.34
N ILE A 37 -6.66 3.93 14.60
CA ILE A 37 -6.30 3.44 15.93
C ILE A 37 -4.79 3.23 15.96
N GLN A 38 -4.12 3.81 16.95
CA GLN A 38 -2.71 3.58 17.25
C GLN A 38 -2.57 3.12 18.70
N VAL A 39 -1.80 2.07 18.94
CA VAL A 39 -1.46 1.61 20.29
C VAL A 39 0.02 1.84 20.54
N GLY A 40 0.33 2.60 21.60
CA GLY A 40 1.68 3.03 21.90
C GLY A 40 2.12 4.25 21.06
N ALA A 41 3.34 4.70 21.30
CA ALA A 41 3.89 5.93 20.71
C ALA A 41 5.15 5.66 19.87
N ASP A 42 5.12 4.61 19.01
CA ASP A 42 6.22 4.38 18.08
C ASP A 42 6.37 5.59 17.13
N PRO A 43 7.56 6.22 17.05
CA PRO A 43 7.76 7.44 16.28
C PRO A 43 7.47 7.30 14.79
N ALA A 44 7.78 6.14 14.19
CA ALA A 44 7.52 5.90 12.79
C ALA A 44 6.01 5.78 12.54
N SER A 45 5.29 5.04 13.39
CA SER A 45 3.82 4.90 13.34
C SER A 45 3.13 6.25 13.49
N SER A 46 3.60 7.10 14.42
CA SER A 46 3.04 8.43 14.64
C SER A 46 3.17 9.35 13.42
N VAL A 47 4.27 9.24 12.66
CA VAL A 47 4.43 9.99 11.39
C VAL A 47 3.37 9.50 10.36
N TYR A 48 3.15 8.18 10.24
CA TYR A 48 2.15 7.65 9.32
C TYR A 48 0.72 8.05 9.72
N VAL A 49 0.38 7.97 11.01
CA VAL A 49 -0.93 8.42 11.52
C VAL A 49 -1.15 9.90 11.23
N ASN A 50 -0.17 10.76 11.49
CA ASN A 50 -0.25 12.19 11.19
C ASN A 50 -0.44 12.45 9.68
N ASN A 51 0.25 11.71 8.82
CA ASN A 51 0.09 11.85 7.38
C ASN A 51 -1.31 11.42 6.92
N LYS A 52 -1.90 10.38 7.54
CA LYS A 52 -3.27 9.93 7.29
C LYS A 52 -4.28 11.00 7.74
N LYS A 53 -4.11 11.59 8.95
CA LYS A 53 -4.95 12.71 9.43
C LYS A 53 -4.92 13.89 8.44
N LYS A 54 -3.73 14.33 8.02
CA LYS A 54 -3.58 15.40 7.03
C LYS A 54 -4.21 15.08 5.68
N ALA A 55 -4.17 13.82 5.26
CA ALA A 55 -4.81 13.39 4.01
C ALA A 55 -6.34 13.42 4.12
N CYS A 56 -6.91 12.98 5.25
CA CYS A 56 -8.35 13.10 5.54
C CYS A 56 -8.79 14.57 5.51
N GLU A 57 -8.07 15.44 6.21
CA GLU A 57 -8.32 16.89 6.24
C GLU A 57 -8.25 17.49 4.83
N TYR A 58 -7.24 17.12 4.04
CA TYR A 58 -7.04 17.63 2.69
C TYR A 58 -8.20 17.31 1.75
N ILE A 59 -8.73 16.08 1.80
CA ILE A 59 -9.83 15.66 0.94
C ILE A 59 -11.22 15.94 1.53
N GLY A 60 -11.30 16.34 2.81
CA GLY A 60 -12.54 16.74 3.46
C GLY A 60 -13.32 15.58 4.12
N ILE A 61 -12.68 14.45 4.46
CA ILE A 61 -13.32 13.39 5.26
C ILE A 61 -13.01 13.56 6.74
N ARG A 62 -13.96 13.15 7.58
CA ARG A 62 -13.79 13.16 9.03
C ARG A 62 -12.78 12.11 9.46
N SER A 63 -11.88 12.44 10.37
CA SER A 63 -10.92 11.50 10.95
C SER A 63 -11.15 11.37 12.45
N LEU A 64 -11.41 10.13 12.91
CA LEU A 64 -11.44 9.79 14.33
C LEU A 64 -10.11 9.14 14.68
N ALA A 65 -9.33 9.79 15.55
CA ALA A 65 -8.05 9.26 15.99
C ALA A 65 -8.16 8.73 17.41
N TYR A 66 -7.77 7.48 17.59
CA TYR A 66 -7.69 6.80 18.88
C TYR A 66 -6.22 6.49 19.16
N GLU A 67 -5.62 7.26 20.06
CA GLU A 67 -4.25 7.09 20.51
C GLU A 67 -4.27 6.39 21.87
N LEU A 68 -4.04 5.08 21.88
CA LEU A 68 -4.14 4.25 23.05
C LEU A 68 -2.75 4.08 23.70
N PRO A 69 -2.68 3.97 25.06
CA PRO A 69 -1.42 3.70 25.75
C PRO A 69 -0.75 2.41 25.28
N ALA A 70 0.57 2.30 25.45
CA ALA A 70 1.32 1.09 25.07
C ALA A 70 0.91 -0.14 25.88
N GLU A 71 0.39 0.09 27.08
CA GLU A 71 -0.07 -0.94 28.04
C GLU A 71 -1.47 -1.46 27.71
N THR A 72 -2.16 -0.88 26.72
CA THR A 72 -3.50 -1.32 26.29
C THR A 72 -3.51 -2.81 26.05
N THR A 73 -4.48 -3.48 26.64
CA THR A 73 -4.67 -4.92 26.48
C THR A 73 -5.32 -5.24 25.15
N GLU A 74 -5.16 -6.48 24.69
CA GLU A 74 -5.83 -6.97 23.48
C GLU A 74 -7.36 -6.83 23.60
N GLU A 75 -7.94 -7.14 24.77
CA GLU A 75 -9.39 -7.10 24.95
C GLU A 75 -9.93 -5.67 24.86
N GLU A 76 -9.26 -4.68 25.45
CA GLU A 76 -9.65 -3.26 25.34
C GLU A 76 -9.61 -2.79 23.87
N LEU A 77 -8.60 -3.19 23.10
CA LEU A 77 -8.52 -2.88 21.67
C LEU A 77 -9.64 -3.55 20.87
N LEU A 78 -9.92 -4.83 21.14
CA LEU A 78 -11.00 -5.58 20.49
C LEU A 78 -12.38 -5.01 20.84
N GLU A 79 -12.56 -4.47 22.04
CA GLU A 79 -13.79 -3.82 22.46
C GLU A 79 -14.02 -2.51 21.69
N LEU A 80 -13.00 -1.68 21.53
CA LEU A 80 -13.03 -0.48 20.69
C LEU A 80 -13.35 -0.82 19.22
N ILE A 81 -12.75 -1.87 18.68
CA ILE A 81 -13.02 -2.32 17.30
C ILE A 81 -14.49 -2.75 17.16
N ARG A 82 -15.04 -3.50 18.14
CA ARG A 82 -16.46 -3.90 18.13
C ARG A 82 -17.40 -2.69 18.17
N GLU A 83 -17.07 -1.69 18.99
CA GLU A 83 -17.82 -0.43 19.02
C GLU A 83 -17.82 0.25 17.65
N LEU A 84 -16.63 0.42 17.05
CA LEU A 84 -16.48 1.08 15.76
C LEU A 84 -17.12 0.31 14.59
N ASN A 85 -17.12 -1.02 14.65
CA ASN A 85 -17.86 -1.86 13.70
C ASN A 85 -19.36 -1.56 13.72
N GLY A 86 -19.94 -1.32 14.90
CA GLY A 86 -21.37 -1.00 15.08
C GLY A 86 -21.74 0.43 14.70
N ARG A 87 -20.78 1.33 14.49
CA ARG A 87 -21.05 2.74 14.19
C ARG A 87 -21.34 2.96 12.70
N ALA A 88 -22.56 3.40 12.39
CA ALA A 88 -22.96 3.72 11.02
C ALA A 88 -22.26 4.97 10.44
N ASP A 89 -21.73 5.83 11.30
CA ASP A 89 -21.02 7.06 10.92
C ASP A 89 -19.50 6.85 10.70
N VAL A 90 -19.04 5.59 10.69
CA VAL A 90 -17.64 5.20 10.40
C VAL A 90 -17.63 4.33 9.13
N ASP A 91 -17.08 4.85 8.04
CA ASP A 91 -16.99 4.16 6.75
C ASP A 91 -15.82 3.19 6.65
N GLY A 92 -14.75 3.46 7.37
CA GLY A 92 -13.57 2.61 7.39
C GLY A 92 -12.77 2.74 8.66
N MET A 93 -12.01 1.71 9.00
CA MET A 93 -11.07 1.79 10.11
C MET A 93 -9.74 1.14 9.74
N ILE A 94 -8.71 1.59 10.42
CA ILE A 94 -7.38 1.00 10.40
C ILE A 94 -6.83 0.88 11.82
N VAL A 95 -6.12 -0.18 12.05
CA VAL A 95 -5.27 -0.34 13.24
C VAL A 95 -3.82 -0.25 12.77
N GLN A 96 -3.13 0.81 13.21
CA GLN A 96 -1.76 1.06 12.78
C GLN A 96 -0.80 0.00 13.31
N LEU A 97 -0.12 -0.70 12.40
CA LEU A 97 0.91 -1.67 12.74
C LEU A 97 2.30 -0.98 12.83
N PRO A 98 3.26 -1.55 13.59
CA PRO A 98 3.13 -2.76 14.42
C PRO A 98 2.37 -2.51 15.74
N LEU A 99 1.82 -3.59 16.30
CA LEU A 99 1.19 -3.57 17.63
C LEU A 99 2.18 -3.99 18.74
N PRO A 100 1.96 -3.57 20.00
CA PRO A 100 2.70 -4.08 21.15
C PRO A 100 2.62 -5.61 21.28
N ALA A 101 3.66 -6.24 21.82
CA ALA A 101 3.82 -7.70 21.84
C ALA A 101 2.71 -8.47 22.57
N GLN A 102 1.98 -7.82 23.48
CA GLN A 102 0.84 -8.42 24.20
C GLN A 102 -0.43 -8.54 23.34
N ILE A 103 -0.46 -7.95 22.16
CA ILE A 103 -1.63 -7.93 21.27
C ILE A 103 -1.35 -8.81 20.05
N ASN A 104 -2.25 -9.74 19.76
CA ASN A 104 -2.16 -10.59 18.58
C ASN A 104 -2.71 -9.86 17.34
N GLU A 105 -1.82 -9.48 16.43
CA GLU A 105 -2.18 -8.75 15.20
C GLU A 105 -3.23 -9.48 14.36
N GLU A 106 -3.15 -10.81 14.26
CA GLU A 106 -4.10 -11.60 13.46
C GLU A 106 -5.51 -11.53 14.04
N ARG A 107 -5.64 -11.62 15.37
CA ARG A 107 -6.95 -11.49 16.02
C ARG A 107 -7.55 -10.11 15.85
N VAL A 108 -6.71 -9.08 15.91
CA VAL A 108 -7.12 -7.68 15.69
C VAL A 108 -7.61 -7.48 14.25
N LEU A 109 -6.86 -7.94 13.26
CA LEU A 109 -7.26 -7.84 11.84
C LEU A 109 -8.56 -8.59 11.56
N LEU A 110 -8.76 -9.77 12.16
CA LEU A 110 -9.99 -10.56 12.01
C LEU A 110 -11.20 -9.94 12.73
N ALA A 111 -10.99 -9.08 13.72
CA ALA A 111 -12.07 -8.41 14.43
C ALA A 111 -12.66 -7.21 13.67
N ILE A 112 -11.93 -6.65 12.71
CA ILE A 112 -12.41 -5.56 11.86
C ILE A 112 -13.52 -6.11 10.94
N ASP A 113 -14.65 -5.41 10.85
CA ASP A 113 -15.67 -5.76 9.87
C ASP A 113 -15.08 -5.65 8.44
N PRO A 114 -15.16 -6.72 7.62
CA PRO A 114 -14.70 -6.68 6.24
C PRO A 114 -15.24 -5.50 5.41
N ALA A 115 -16.43 -4.98 5.76
CA ALA A 115 -17.00 -3.80 5.13
C ALA A 115 -16.34 -2.48 5.54
N LYS A 116 -15.46 -2.50 6.55
CA LYS A 116 -14.72 -1.35 7.07
C LYS A 116 -13.20 -1.51 7.02
N ASP A 117 -12.70 -2.65 6.49
CA ASP A 117 -11.28 -2.98 6.34
C ASP A 117 -10.66 -2.20 5.17
N VAL A 118 -10.52 -0.88 5.33
CA VAL A 118 -10.01 -0.03 4.24
C VAL A 118 -8.52 -0.21 3.92
N ASP A 119 -7.75 -0.93 4.76
CA ASP A 119 -6.39 -1.37 4.42
C ASP A 119 -6.37 -2.60 3.48
N GLY A 120 -7.50 -3.36 3.42
CA GLY A 120 -7.62 -4.54 2.58
C GLY A 120 -6.82 -5.75 3.07
N PHE A 121 -6.66 -5.90 4.40
CA PHE A 121 -5.86 -6.98 5.01
C PHE A 121 -6.71 -8.14 5.53
N HIS A 122 -8.01 -7.93 5.70
CA HIS A 122 -8.92 -8.99 6.17
C HIS A 122 -8.94 -10.15 5.16
N PRO A 123 -8.98 -11.43 5.61
CA PRO A 123 -9.03 -12.59 4.73
C PRO A 123 -10.18 -12.56 3.71
N MET A 124 -11.31 -11.95 4.02
CA MET A 124 -12.41 -11.72 3.07
C MET A 124 -11.98 -10.82 1.91
N SER A 125 -11.29 -9.72 2.20
CA SER A 125 -10.74 -8.79 1.20
C SER A 125 -9.73 -9.50 0.30
N VAL A 126 -8.80 -10.26 0.90
CA VAL A 126 -7.81 -11.07 0.17
C VAL A 126 -8.46 -12.16 -0.69
N GLY A 127 -9.47 -12.85 -0.15
CA GLY A 127 -10.22 -13.87 -0.87
C GLY A 127 -10.98 -13.28 -2.07
N ASN A 128 -11.67 -12.16 -1.87
CA ASN A 128 -12.40 -11.45 -2.93
C ASN A 128 -11.45 -11.01 -4.06
N LEU A 129 -10.30 -10.42 -3.71
CA LEU A 129 -9.27 -10.08 -4.71
C LEU A 129 -8.83 -11.30 -5.51
N SER A 130 -8.57 -12.43 -4.83
CA SER A 130 -8.08 -13.67 -5.46
C SER A 130 -9.06 -14.28 -6.45
N ILE A 131 -10.37 -14.14 -6.22
CA ILE A 131 -11.43 -14.70 -7.07
C ILE A 131 -12.13 -13.64 -7.95
N GLY A 132 -11.62 -12.41 -7.97
CA GLY A 132 -12.13 -11.32 -8.81
C GLY A 132 -13.50 -10.78 -8.37
N ARG A 133 -13.84 -10.88 -7.09
CA ARG A 133 -15.06 -10.27 -6.51
C ARG A 133 -14.77 -8.88 -5.93
N PRO A 134 -15.80 -8.03 -5.84
CA PRO A 134 -15.66 -6.74 -5.14
C PRO A 134 -15.17 -6.92 -3.71
N GLY A 135 -14.26 -6.06 -3.29
CA GLY A 135 -13.67 -6.05 -1.95
C GLY A 135 -12.67 -4.93 -1.81
N PHE A 136 -12.23 -4.68 -0.59
CA PHE A 136 -11.12 -3.75 -0.39
C PHE A 136 -9.81 -4.35 -0.92
N VAL A 137 -9.02 -3.54 -1.56
CA VAL A 137 -7.71 -3.94 -2.09
C VAL A 137 -6.63 -3.30 -1.23
N SER A 138 -5.60 -4.10 -0.89
CA SER A 138 -4.44 -3.57 -0.15
C SER A 138 -3.87 -2.32 -0.82
N CYS A 139 -3.71 -1.26 -0.01
CA CYS A 139 -3.44 0.09 -0.50
C CYS A 139 -2.14 0.21 -1.30
N THR A 140 -1.04 -0.41 -0.83
CA THR A 140 0.26 -0.32 -1.52
C THR A 140 0.23 -0.98 -2.90
N PRO A 141 -0.24 -2.22 -3.08
CA PRO A 141 -0.41 -2.84 -4.40
C PRO A 141 -1.36 -2.07 -5.31
N ALA A 142 -2.50 -1.59 -4.79
CA ALA A 142 -3.43 -0.75 -5.56
C ALA A 142 -2.74 0.53 -6.06
N GLY A 143 -1.93 1.17 -5.19
CA GLY A 143 -1.13 2.33 -5.54
C GLY A 143 -0.12 2.06 -6.66
N ILE A 144 0.51 0.88 -6.66
CA ILE A 144 1.44 0.47 -7.72
C ILE A 144 0.72 0.34 -9.07
N ILE A 145 -0.48 -0.25 -9.10
CA ILE A 145 -1.29 -0.30 -10.34
C ILE A 145 -1.61 1.11 -10.83
N GLN A 146 -1.96 2.04 -9.93
CA GLN A 146 -2.20 3.45 -10.31
C GLN A 146 -0.93 4.13 -10.84
N LEU A 147 0.24 3.87 -10.24
CA LEU A 147 1.52 4.38 -10.74
C LEU A 147 1.78 3.92 -12.18
N LEU A 148 1.61 2.63 -12.45
CA LEU A 148 1.82 2.05 -13.78
C LEU A 148 0.85 2.67 -14.80
N LYS A 149 -0.46 2.63 -14.51
CA LYS A 149 -1.51 3.13 -15.42
C LYS A 149 -1.37 4.62 -15.72
N ARG A 150 -1.17 5.45 -14.67
CA ARG A 150 -1.05 6.92 -14.84
C ARG A 150 0.29 7.36 -15.44
N SER A 151 1.27 6.46 -15.45
CA SER A 151 2.55 6.66 -16.15
C SER A 151 2.53 6.16 -17.61
N GLY A 152 1.39 5.65 -18.09
CA GLY A 152 1.25 5.13 -19.46
C GLY A 152 1.93 3.79 -19.68
N ILE A 153 2.17 3.01 -18.60
CA ILE A 153 2.83 1.71 -18.66
C ILE A 153 1.77 0.62 -18.81
N GLU A 154 1.81 -0.08 -19.94
CA GLU A 154 0.94 -1.21 -20.20
C GLU A 154 1.38 -2.46 -19.40
N ILE A 155 0.40 -3.12 -18.77
CA ILE A 155 0.63 -4.33 -17.97
C ILE A 155 0.22 -5.59 -18.76
N SER A 156 -0.80 -5.44 -19.62
CA SER A 156 -1.36 -6.57 -20.38
C SER A 156 -0.30 -7.23 -21.25
N GLY A 157 -0.18 -8.57 -21.14
CA GLY A 157 0.78 -9.38 -21.90
C GLY A 157 2.24 -9.26 -21.45
N LYS A 158 2.54 -8.51 -20.37
CA LYS A 158 3.90 -8.32 -19.85
C LYS A 158 4.30 -9.45 -18.89
N GLU A 159 5.58 -9.80 -18.90
CA GLU A 159 6.21 -10.63 -17.87
C GLU A 159 6.40 -9.77 -16.61
N CYS A 160 5.66 -10.09 -15.55
CA CYS A 160 5.69 -9.37 -14.29
C CYS A 160 6.34 -10.24 -13.22
N VAL A 161 7.42 -9.75 -12.60
CA VAL A 161 8.07 -10.44 -11.49
C VAL A 161 7.88 -9.62 -10.21
N VAL A 162 7.37 -10.26 -9.17
CA VAL A 162 7.22 -9.68 -7.84
C VAL A 162 8.21 -10.37 -6.90
N ILE A 163 9.15 -9.62 -6.34
CA ILE A 163 10.06 -10.13 -5.32
C ILE A 163 9.50 -9.77 -3.96
N GLY A 164 8.95 -10.77 -3.27
CA GLY A 164 8.26 -10.64 -1.99
C GLY A 164 6.95 -11.43 -2.00
N ARG A 165 6.56 -11.98 -0.84
CA ARG A 165 5.33 -12.79 -0.71
C ARG A 165 4.55 -12.49 0.57
N SER A 166 4.67 -11.28 1.09
CA SER A 166 3.88 -10.84 2.24
C SER A 166 2.38 -10.84 1.90
N ASN A 167 1.54 -10.98 2.92
CA ASN A 167 0.08 -10.92 2.75
C ASN A 167 -0.40 -9.51 2.40
N ILE A 168 0.38 -8.49 2.80
CA ILE A 168 -0.01 -7.09 2.63
C ILE A 168 0.49 -6.44 1.32
N VAL A 169 1.55 -7.00 0.70
CA VAL A 169 2.11 -6.46 -0.56
C VAL A 169 2.31 -7.54 -1.62
N GLY A 170 3.20 -8.52 -1.40
CA GLY A 170 3.67 -9.41 -2.45
C GLY A 170 2.58 -10.27 -3.09
N LYS A 171 1.74 -10.93 -2.29
CA LYS A 171 0.63 -11.74 -2.79
C LYS A 171 -0.45 -10.89 -3.47
N PRO A 172 -0.98 -9.82 -2.84
CA PRO A 172 -1.98 -8.98 -3.50
C PRO A 172 -1.43 -8.27 -4.75
N MET A 173 -0.15 -7.91 -4.78
CA MET A 173 0.48 -7.35 -5.99
C MET A 173 0.44 -8.35 -7.15
N GLY A 174 0.77 -9.62 -6.89
CA GLY A 174 0.68 -10.66 -7.91
C GLY A 174 -0.74 -10.82 -8.45
N MET A 175 -1.74 -10.81 -7.58
CA MET A 175 -3.16 -10.91 -7.99
C MET A 175 -3.61 -9.70 -8.80
N LEU A 176 -3.20 -8.49 -8.43
CA LEU A 176 -3.54 -7.29 -9.19
C LEU A 176 -2.89 -7.25 -10.57
N LEU A 177 -1.61 -7.63 -10.69
CA LEU A 177 -0.95 -7.71 -11.99
C LEU A 177 -1.60 -8.79 -12.89
N LEU A 178 -2.01 -9.93 -12.30
CA LEU A 178 -2.78 -10.95 -13.01
C LEU A 178 -4.15 -10.41 -13.48
N ARG A 179 -4.86 -9.66 -12.63
CA ARG A 179 -6.14 -9.00 -12.98
C ARG A 179 -5.99 -8.01 -14.14
N GLU A 180 -4.81 -7.40 -14.27
CA GLU A 180 -4.44 -6.51 -15.39
C GLU A 180 -3.88 -7.27 -16.61
N ASN A 181 -4.07 -8.60 -16.69
CA ASN A 181 -3.60 -9.49 -17.76
C ASN A 181 -2.07 -9.61 -17.90
N GLY A 182 -1.31 -9.36 -16.83
CA GLY A 182 0.12 -9.66 -16.76
C GLY A 182 0.37 -11.15 -16.52
N THR A 183 1.49 -11.68 -17.05
CA THR A 183 2.02 -13.01 -16.67
C THR A 183 2.87 -12.85 -15.42
N VAL A 184 2.49 -13.49 -14.31
CA VAL A 184 3.07 -13.17 -13.00
C VAL A 184 3.91 -14.29 -12.42
N THR A 185 5.13 -13.95 -11.99
CA THR A 185 6.00 -14.81 -11.20
C THR A 185 6.25 -14.16 -9.83
N ILE A 186 5.89 -14.84 -8.73
CA ILE A 186 6.19 -14.38 -7.37
C ILE A 186 7.44 -15.09 -6.86
N CYS A 187 8.47 -14.29 -6.50
CA CYS A 187 9.74 -14.74 -5.98
C CYS A 187 9.87 -14.49 -4.47
N HIS A 188 10.73 -15.27 -3.83
CA HIS A 188 10.96 -15.18 -2.38
C HIS A 188 12.36 -15.68 -2.02
N SER A 189 12.73 -15.68 -0.74
CA SER A 189 14.06 -16.05 -0.23
C SER A 189 14.54 -17.47 -0.56
N ARG A 190 13.64 -18.34 -1.04
CA ARG A 190 13.96 -19.73 -1.47
C ARG A 190 13.88 -19.91 -2.98
N THR A 191 13.66 -18.84 -3.75
CA THR A 191 13.68 -18.90 -5.22
C THR A 191 15.10 -19.17 -5.68
N LYS A 192 15.29 -20.23 -6.46
CA LYS A 192 16.59 -20.54 -7.10
C LYS A 192 16.81 -19.60 -8.27
N ASP A 193 18.05 -19.25 -8.49
CA ASP A 193 18.48 -18.41 -9.62
C ASP A 193 17.67 -17.11 -9.78
N LEU A 194 17.41 -16.43 -8.64
CA LEU A 194 16.57 -15.25 -8.56
C LEU A 194 16.93 -14.20 -9.63
N ARG A 195 18.23 -13.96 -9.87
CA ARG A 195 18.69 -13.02 -10.91
C ARG A 195 18.15 -13.39 -12.30
N GLN A 196 18.19 -14.66 -12.67
CA GLN A 196 17.71 -15.13 -13.98
C GLN A 196 16.20 -14.98 -14.12
N VAL A 197 15.45 -15.21 -13.03
CA VAL A 197 14.00 -14.98 -13.01
C VAL A 197 13.72 -13.50 -13.19
N CYS A 198 14.39 -12.62 -12.45
CA CYS A 198 14.18 -11.19 -12.51
C CYS A 198 14.54 -10.58 -13.88
N LYS A 199 15.60 -11.09 -14.53
CA LYS A 199 16.01 -10.65 -15.88
C LYS A 199 14.99 -10.91 -16.99
N ARG A 200 13.94 -11.69 -16.76
CA ARG A 200 12.85 -11.86 -17.71
C ARG A 200 11.78 -10.78 -17.60
N ALA A 201 11.75 -10.06 -16.47
CA ALA A 201 10.69 -9.14 -16.15
C ALA A 201 10.66 -7.92 -17.08
N ASP A 202 9.53 -7.67 -17.69
CA ASP A 202 9.19 -6.38 -18.28
C ASP A 202 8.83 -5.38 -17.18
N ILE A 203 8.14 -5.88 -16.11
CA ILE A 203 7.79 -5.13 -14.91
C ILE A 203 8.33 -5.90 -13.69
N LEU A 204 9.24 -5.28 -12.95
CA LEU A 204 9.83 -5.82 -11.73
C LEU A 204 9.34 -5.03 -10.52
N VAL A 205 8.60 -5.68 -9.61
CA VAL A 205 8.17 -5.10 -8.34
C VAL A 205 8.99 -5.68 -7.20
N VAL A 206 9.66 -4.83 -6.43
CA VAL A 206 10.57 -5.24 -5.37
C VAL A 206 10.00 -4.86 -4.00
N ALA A 207 9.68 -5.87 -3.18
CA ALA A 207 9.05 -5.71 -1.86
C ALA A 207 9.62 -6.74 -0.87
N ILE A 208 10.92 -6.67 -0.60
CA ILE A 208 11.67 -7.66 0.21
C ILE A 208 12.13 -7.13 1.56
N GLY A 209 12.11 -5.80 1.76
CA GLY A 209 12.56 -5.18 3.00
C GLY A 209 14.06 -5.31 3.24
N LYS A 210 14.88 -5.21 2.18
CA LYS A 210 16.34 -5.26 2.23
C LYS A 210 16.94 -4.12 1.45
N ALA A 211 17.52 -3.16 2.15
CA ALA A 211 18.11 -1.97 1.55
C ALA A 211 19.13 -2.31 0.45
N LEU A 212 18.97 -1.68 -0.73
CA LEU A 212 19.91 -1.73 -1.85
C LEU A 212 20.29 -3.15 -2.33
N PHE A 213 19.40 -4.13 -2.13
CA PHE A 213 19.67 -5.53 -2.46
C PHE A 213 19.63 -5.80 -3.96
N ILE A 214 18.78 -5.11 -4.72
CA ILE A 214 18.61 -5.27 -6.16
C ILE A 214 19.52 -4.30 -6.90
N ASP A 215 20.50 -4.83 -7.60
CA ASP A 215 21.38 -4.10 -8.49
C ASP A 215 21.05 -4.35 -9.98
N GLU A 216 21.81 -3.76 -10.91
CA GLU A 216 21.61 -3.90 -12.36
C GLU A 216 21.70 -5.34 -12.86
N THR A 217 22.35 -6.25 -12.11
CA THR A 217 22.45 -7.67 -12.50
C THR A 217 21.14 -8.43 -12.40
N TYR A 218 20.13 -7.86 -11.73
CA TYR A 218 18.79 -8.42 -11.63
C TYR A 218 17.82 -7.89 -12.70
N VAL A 219 18.17 -6.82 -13.39
CA VAL A 219 17.24 -6.07 -14.24
C VAL A 219 17.44 -6.38 -15.71
N LYS A 220 16.35 -6.54 -16.45
CA LYS A 220 16.33 -6.60 -17.90
C LYS A 220 16.48 -5.19 -18.46
N GLU A 221 17.25 -5.03 -19.52
CA GLU A 221 17.38 -3.76 -20.24
C GLU A 221 15.99 -3.28 -20.71
N GLY A 222 15.67 -2.05 -20.39
CA GLY A 222 14.37 -1.45 -20.71
C GLY A 222 13.21 -1.85 -19.78
N ALA A 223 13.45 -2.59 -18.69
CA ALA A 223 12.42 -2.95 -17.75
C ALA A 223 11.83 -1.74 -17.00
N VAL A 224 10.61 -1.91 -16.51
CA VAL A 224 10.00 -1.02 -15.52
C VAL A 224 10.28 -1.56 -14.13
N VAL A 225 10.82 -0.74 -13.22
CA VAL A 225 11.16 -1.16 -11.86
C VAL A 225 10.37 -0.36 -10.83
N ILE A 226 9.64 -1.08 -9.98
CA ILE A 226 8.86 -0.51 -8.88
C ILE A 226 9.49 -0.93 -7.56
N ASP A 227 10.07 0.03 -6.85
CA ASP A 227 10.68 -0.17 -5.55
C ASP A 227 9.70 0.17 -4.42
N VAL A 228 9.33 -0.82 -3.62
CA VAL A 228 8.41 -0.68 -2.47
C VAL A 228 9.17 -0.46 -1.17
N GLY A 229 10.49 -0.73 -1.16
CA GLY A 229 11.33 -0.62 0.02
C GLY A 229 11.39 0.81 0.58
N ILE A 230 11.46 0.92 1.90
CA ILE A 230 11.75 2.19 2.60
C ILE A 230 12.69 1.87 3.75
N HIS A 231 13.93 2.33 3.62
CA HIS A 231 15.00 2.13 4.60
C HIS A 231 15.75 3.44 4.83
N ARG A 232 16.65 3.40 5.81
CA ARG A 232 17.68 4.41 5.97
C ARG A 232 19.04 3.76 5.75
N ASP A 233 19.84 4.36 4.90
CA ASP A 233 21.23 3.94 4.68
C ASP A 233 22.14 4.35 5.86
N GLU A 234 23.43 4.04 5.74
CA GLU A 234 24.46 4.34 6.74
C GLU A 234 24.58 5.85 7.03
N ASN A 235 24.17 6.70 6.07
CA ASN A 235 24.15 8.17 6.20
C ASN A 235 22.78 8.71 6.66
N ASN A 236 21.88 7.83 7.13
CA ASN A 236 20.52 8.17 7.52
C ASN A 236 19.64 8.74 6.37
N LYS A 237 20.07 8.56 5.10
CA LYS A 237 19.31 8.93 3.90
C LYS A 237 18.29 7.83 3.58
N LEU A 238 17.09 8.23 3.14
CA LEU A 238 16.08 7.27 2.69
C LEU A 238 16.52 6.57 1.40
N CYS A 239 16.43 5.25 1.39
CA CYS A 239 16.67 4.40 0.23
C CYS A 239 15.61 3.28 0.17
N GLY A 240 15.55 2.58 -0.95
CA GLY A 240 14.67 1.44 -1.16
C GLY A 240 15.37 0.09 -1.10
N ASP A 241 14.69 -0.93 -1.61
CA ASP A 241 15.24 -2.27 -1.82
C ASP A 241 16.16 -2.30 -3.06
N VAL A 242 16.04 -1.32 -3.96
CA VAL A 242 16.75 -1.21 -5.24
C VAL A 242 17.87 -0.19 -5.12
N ASP A 243 19.05 -0.55 -5.63
CA ASP A 243 20.16 0.39 -5.85
C ASP A 243 19.80 1.30 -7.04
N PHE A 244 19.14 2.41 -6.74
CA PHE A 244 18.59 3.31 -7.74
C PHE A 244 19.63 3.82 -8.73
N GLU A 245 20.81 4.21 -8.25
CA GLU A 245 21.85 4.79 -9.10
C GLU A 245 22.39 3.79 -10.13
N ARG A 246 22.52 2.53 -9.74
CA ARG A 246 22.98 1.45 -10.62
C ARG A 246 21.89 0.93 -11.54
N VAL A 247 20.66 0.89 -11.08
CA VAL A 247 19.52 0.28 -11.80
C VAL A 247 18.86 1.24 -12.78
N ALA A 248 18.69 2.51 -12.40
CA ALA A 248 17.96 3.48 -13.22
C ALA A 248 18.49 3.60 -14.67
N PRO A 249 19.80 3.59 -14.97
CA PRO A 249 20.29 3.67 -16.35
C PRO A 249 19.81 2.54 -17.28
N HIS A 250 19.44 1.39 -16.71
CA HIS A 250 18.97 0.20 -17.44
C HIS A 250 17.44 0.12 -17.59
N CYS A 251 16.70 1.03 -16.97
CA CYS A 251 15.24 1.01 -16.97
C CYS A 251 14.61 1.88 -18.04
N SER A 252 13.46 1.48 -18.55
CA SER A 252 12.56 2.40 -19.27
C SER A 252 11.83 3.34 -18.31
N ALA A 253 11.44 2.81 -17.11
CA ALA A 253 10.84 3.60 -16.05
C ALA A 253 11.20 3.03 -14.66
N ILE A 254 11.30 3.89 -13.64
CA ILE A 254 11.63 3.49 -12.26
C ILE A 254 10.99 4.42 -11.24
N THR A 255 10.57 3.88 -10.09
CA THR A 255 10.14 4.68 -8.95
C THR A 255 11.33 5.13 -8.10
N PRO A 256 11.39 6.40 -7.66
CA PRO A 256 12.40 6.85 -6.71
C PRO A 256 12.01 6.51 -5.27
N VAL A 257 13.00 6.40 -4.38
CA VAL A 257 12.78 6.37 -2.93
C VAL A 257 13.62 7.48 -2.29
N PRO A 258 12.98 8.44 -1.62
CA PRO A 258 11.55 8.64 -1.41
C PRO A 258 10.80 9.22 -2.61
N GLY A 259 9.46 9.10 -2.60
CA GLY A 259 8.60 9.80 -3.55
C GLY A 259 7.97 8.93 -4.64
N GLY A 260 8.25 7.63 -4.64
CA GLY A 260 7.60 6.64 -5.50
C GLY A 260 6.34 6.04 -4.85
N VAL A 261 6.45 4.80 -4.36
CA VAL A 261 5.31 4.02 -3.85
C VAL A 261 4.71 4.58 -2.55
N GLY A 262 5.54 5.05 -1.61
CA GLY A 262 5.06 5.48 -0.28
C GLY A 262 3.88 6.47 -0.28
N PRO A 263 3.91 7.58 -1.05
CA PRO A 263 2.77 8.51 -1.13
C PRO A 263 1.48 7.88 -1.62
N MET A 264 1.55 6.84 -2.44
CA MET A 264 0.39 6.18 -3.03
C MET A 264 -0.41 5.37 -2.02
N THR A 265 0.24 4.76 -1.03
CA THR A 265 -0.43 3.98 0.02
C THR A 265 -1.51 4.82 0.73
N ILE A 266 -1.18 6.08 1.08
CA ILE A 266 -2.12 6.98 1.73
C ILE A 266 -3.24 7.41 0.76
N ALA A 267 -2.92 7.70 -0.50
CA ALA A 267 -3.93 8.07 -1.48
C ALA A 267 -4.93 6.93 -1.72
N MET A 268 -4.47 5.68 -1.78
CA MET A 268 -5.36 4.52 -1.94
C MET A 268 -6.17 4.21 -0.70
N LEU A 269 -5.62 4.44 0.50
CA LEU A 269 -6.39 4.36 1.74
C LEU A 269 -7.58 5.34 1.72
N MET A 270 -7.33 6.58 1.30
CA MET A 270 -8.41 7.58 1.14
C MET A 270 -9.42 7.13 0.08
N SER A 271 -8.95 6.57 -1.03
CA SER A 271 -9.81 6.03 -2.10
C SER A 271 -10.71 4.91 -1.58
N ASN A 272 -10.16 3.95 -0.84
CA ASN A 272 -10.93 2.88 -0.23
C ASN A 272 -12.00 3.41 0.73
N CYS A 273 -11.67 4.42 1.56
CA CYS A 273 -12.63 5.03 2.49
C CYS A 273 -13.77 5.76 1.76
N VAL A 274 -13.46 6.44 0.65
CA VAL A 274 -14.47 7.22 -0.11
C VAL A 274 -15.38 6.34 -0.95
N PHE A 275 -14.83 5.37 -1.66
CA PHE A 275 -15.58 4.53 -2.62
C PHE A 275 -16.11 3.23 -2.03
N GLY A 276 -15.56 2.75 -0.90
CA GLY A 276 -15.87 1.43 -0.36
C GLY A 276 -15.24 0.28 -1.17
N PRO A 277 -15.71 -0.97 -0.94
CA PRO A 277 -15.25 -2.15 -1.67
C PRO A 277 -15.50 -2.03 -3.18
N GLN A 278 -14.50 -2.37 -4.01
CA GLN A 278 -14.53 -2.25 -5.48
C GLN A 278 -14.36 -3.60 -6.17
#